data_339edbc627dc69753755ab79109d552d
#
_entry.id   339edbc627dc69753755ab79109d552d
#
_cell.length_a   1.000
_cell.length_b   1.000
_cell.length_c   1.000
_cell.angle_alpha   90.00
_cell.angle_beta   90.00
_cell.angle_gamma   90.00
#
_symmetry.space_group_name_H-M   'P 1'
#
loop_
_entity.id
_entity.type
_entity.pdbx_description
1 polymer ?
#
loop_
_entity_poly.entity_id
_entity_poly.type
_entity_poly.pdbx_seq_one_letter_code
_entity_poly.pdbx_strand_id
1 'polypeptide(L)'
;MSAHTKSVITGISFSYAENSMNTRGLGLMGLDYVYDMTDFNMPICNKNSADGKVLARVHNFLKVIKEADILVFAVPEATAHYSVGFKNAMDWIICSTHFNSDLGQDGPFSNKPIYVITFTPVTKNAGHRHFDMTRHLIEKMGGIVYDTFCMNNGWKECVPGNYEWVKDVCIEIFDHNNYWLNEPKERKPDMKDRPQKWVEQYKEWDAKWNS
;
A
#
# COMPACT_ATOMS: atom_id res chain seq x y z
N MET A 1 32.01 -9.01 3.87
CA MET A 1 30.68 -9.64 3.86
C MET A 1 29.68 -8.53 4.11
N SER A 2 28.94 -8.12 3.08
CA SER A 2 27.88 -7.11 3.22
C SER A 2 26.74 -7.73 4.02
N ALA A 3 26.38 -7.12 5.14
CA ALA A 3 25.17 -7.48 5.86
C ALA A 3 23.99 -7.27 4.89
N HIS A 4 23.35 -8.34 4.45
CA HIS A 4 22.11 -8.24 3.70
C HIS A 4 21.07 -7.60 4.63
N THR A 5 20.81 -6.32 4.42
CA THR A 5 19.70 -5.63 5.07
C THR A 5 18.42 -6.31 4.61
N LYS A 6 17.62 -6.73 5.57
CA LYS A 6 16.32 -7.37 5.35
C LYS A 6 15.38 -6.48 4.54
N SER A 7 14.83 -6.99 3.44
CA SER A 7 13.81 -6.30 2.65
C SER A 7 12.58 -5.95 3.48
N VAL A 8 12.05 -4.76 3.32
CA VAL A 8 10.83 -4.28 3.98
C VAL A 8 9.63 -4.49 3.06
N ILE A 9 8.68 -5.31 3.49
CA ILE A 9 7.43 -5.56 2.77
C ILE A 9 6.31 -4.76 3.40
N THR A 10 5.69 -3.88 2.62
CA THR A 10 4.62 -3.01 3.09
C THR A 10 3.32 -3.27 2.33
N GLY A 11 2.26 -3.56 3.08
CA GLY A 11 0.90 -3.65 2.56
C GLY A 11 0.18 -2.31 2.63
N ILE A 12 -0.53 -1.95 1.56
CA ILE A 12 -1.37 -0.76 1.52
C ILE A 12 -2.77 -1.14 1.04
N SER A 13 -3.76 -0.99 1.91
CA SER A 13 -5.16 -1.16 1.57
C SER A 13 -5.74 0.15 1.04
N PHE A 14 -6.22 0.15 -0.19
CA PHE A 14 -6.86 1.31 -0.81
C PHE A 14 -8.35 1.42 -0.46
N SER A 15 -8.68 1.21 0.81
CA SER A 15 -10.01 1.33 1.38
C SER A 15 -10.06 2.45 2.41
N TYR A 16 -11.18 3.20 2.43
CA TYR A 16 -11.51 4.15 3.50
C TYR A 16 -12.50 3.56 4.51
N ALA A 17 -12.94 2.33 4.31
CA ALA A 17 -13.91 1.71 5.20
C ALA A 17 -13.23 1.25 6.50
N GLU A 18 -13.80 1.61 7.64
CA GLU A 18 -13.47 1.00 8.91
C GLU A 18 -13.68 -0.52 8.83
N ASN A 19 -12.77 -1.28 9.41
CA ASN A 19 -12.80 -2.75 9.35
C ASN A 19 -12.84 -3.33 7.92
N SER A 20 -12.20 -2.64 6.98
CA SER A 20 -12.10 -3.12 5.59
C SER A 20 -11.58 -4.54 5.51
N MET A 21 -12.25 -5.37 4.71
CA MET A 21 -11.79 -6.73 4.42
C MET A 21 -10.39 -6.74 3.79
N ASN A 22 -10.07 -5.74 2.97
CA ASN A 22 -8.76 -5.60 2.33
C ASN A 22 -7.68 -5.28 3.37
N THR A 23 -7.94 -4.37 4.31
CA THR A 23 -7.01 -4.07 5.42
C THR A 23 -6.83 -5.28 6.34
N ARG A 24 -7.93 -5.97 6.67
CA ARG A 24 -7.91 -7.17 7.49
C ARG A 24 -7.12 -8.30 6.82
N GLY A 25 -7.34 -8.53 5.53
CA GLY A 25 -6.62 -9.55 4.77
C GLY A 25 -5.12 -9.30 4.76
N LEU A 26 -4.68 -8.07 4.49
CA LEU A 26 -3.27 -7.70 4.58
C LEU A 26 -2.69 -7.94 5.98
N GLY A 27 -3.46 -7.63 7.03
CA GLY A 27 -3.03 -7.84 8.42
C GLY A 27 -2.74 -9.30 8.77
N LEU A 28 -3.37 -10.25 8.06
CA LEU A 28 -3.15 -11.69 8.24
C LEU A 28 -1.92 -12.22 7.48
N MET A 29 -1.38 -11.45 6.53
CA MET A 29 -0.27 -11.88 5.68
C MET A 29 1.11 -11.84 6.36
N GLY A 30 1.21 -11.28 7.57
CA GLY A 30 2.49 -11.22 8.28
C GLY A 30 3.51 -10.25 7.65
N LEU A 31 3.03 -9.23 6.92
CA LEU A 31 3.85 -8.18 6.33
C LEU A 31 4.54 -7.34 7.41
N ASP A 32 5.64 -6.67 7.07
CA ASP A 32 6.36 -5.81 8.04
C ASP A 32 5.49 -4.61 8.45
N TYR A 33 4.71 -4.05 7.51
CA TYR A 33 3.80 -2.93 7.76
C TYR A 33 2.53 -3.07 6.95
N VAL A 34 1.41 -2.64 7.52
CA VAL A 34 0.12 -2.56 6.83
C VAL A 34 -0.51 -1.19 7.12
N TYR A 35 -0.97 -0.53 6.07
CA TYR A 35 -1.64 0.77 6.11
C TYR A 35 -2.96 0.71 5.34
N ASP A 36 -3.86 1.63 5.63
CA ASP A 36 -5.02 1.92 4.80
C ASP A 36 -5.17 3.42 4.51
N MET A 37 -6.17 3.78 3.73
CA MET A 37 -6.32 5.18 3.31
C MET A 37 -6.72 6.11 4.45
N THR A 38 -7.21 5.59 5.58
CA THR A 38 -7.54 6.41 6.76
C THR A 38 -6.29 6.88 7.48
N ASP A 39 -5.18 6.12 7.42
CA ASP A 39 -3.88 6.50 7.99
C ASP A 39 -3.32 7.78 7.36
N PHE A 40 -3.58 7.97 6.08
CA PHE A 40 -3.10 9.13 5.33
C PHE A 40 -4.14 10.26 5.29
N ASN A 41 -5.41 9.91 5.38
CA ASN A 41 -6.54 10.86 5.35
C ASN A 41 -6.42 11.92 4.24
N MET A 42 -5.99 11.48 3.05
CA MET A 42 -5.86 12.35 1.88
C MET A 42 -7.25 12.75 1.37
N PRO A 43 -7.53 14.05 1.19
CA PRO A 43 -8.78 14.47 0.57
C PRO A 43 -8.85 14.04 -0.89
N ILE A 44 -10.01 14.18 -1.51
CA ILE A 44 -10.14 13.98 -2.96
C ILE A 44 -9.19 14.93 -3.67
N CYS A 45 -8.41 14.38 -4.58
CA CYS A 45 -7.40 15.12 -5.32
C CYS A 45 -8.06 16.29 -6.09
N ASN A 46 -7.66 17.48 -5.71
CA ASN A 46 -8.08 18.72 -6.34
C ASN A 46 -6.91 19.69 -6.32
N LYS A 47 -6.49 20.13 -7.50
CA LYS A 47 -5.36 21.04 -7.66
C LYS A 47 -5.50 22.32 -6.82
N ASN A 48 -6.73 22.79 -6.58
CA ASN A 48 -7.01 23.98 -5.79
C ASN A 48 -6.96 23.73 -4.26
N SER A 49 -6.97 22.47 -3.84
CA SER A 49 -6.93 22.07 -2.43
C SER A 49 -5.53 21.62 -1.98
N ALA A 50 -4.51 21.82 -2.81
CA ALA A 50 -3.11 21.48 -2.49
C ALA A 50 -2.50 22.53 -1.54
N ASP A 51 -3.05 22.65 -0.33
CA ASP A 51 -2.42 23.41 0.75
C ASP A 51 -1.30 22.59 1.42
N GLY A 52 -0.47 23.25 2.23
CA GLY A 52 0.66 22.60 2.89
C GLY A 52 0.26 21.39 3.75
N LYS A 53 -0.94 21.38 4.33
CA LYS A 53 -1.44 20.26 5.16
C LYS A 53 -1.78 19.04 4.33
N VAL A 54 -2.40 19.25 3.18
CA VAL A 54 -2.72 18.19 2.23
C VAL A 54 -1.45 17.61 1.64
N LEU A 55 -0.52 18.46 1.22
CA LEU A 55 0.77 18.03 0.67
C LEU A 55 1.58 17.22 1.68
N ALA A 56 1.53 17.55 2.97
CA ALA A 56 2.19 16.76 4.01
C ALA A 56 1.61 15.34 4.14
N ARG A 57 0.28 15.18 4.03
CA ARG A 57 -0.37 13.86 4.04
C ARG A 57 0.03 13.01 2.83
N VAL A 58 0.07 13.63 1.66
CA VAL A 58 0.55 13.00 0.43
C VAL A 58 2.03 12.63 0.56
N HIS A 59 2.84 13.51 1.13
CA HIS A 59 4.25 13.23 1.38
C HIS A 59 4.47 12.03 2.30
N ASN A 60 3.68 11.91 3.37
CA ASN A 60 3.71 10.74 4.25
C ASN A 60 3.36 9.44 3.50
N PHE A 61 2.35 9.48 2.64
CA PHE A 61 2.02 8.35 1.78
C PHE A 61 3.20 7.97 0.86
N LEU A 62 3.80 8.94 0.20
CA LEU A 62 4.96 8.74 -0.68
C LEU A 62 6.18 8.23 0.09
N LYS A 63 6.38 8.68 1.32
CA LYS A 63 7.45 8.20 2.19
C LYS A 63 7.29 6.71 2.49
N VAL A 64 6.08 6.24 2.78
CA VAL A 64 5.79 4.81 2.97
C VAL A 64 6.13 4.01 1.73
N ILE A 65 5.73 4.49 0.56
CA ILE A 65 6.07 3.85 -0.71
C ILE A 65 7.58 3.81 -0.91
N LYS A 66 8.28 4.90 -0.62
CA LYS A 66 9.74 5.00 -0.80
C LYS A 66 10.50 4.06 0.13
N GLU A 67 10.08 3.94 1.38
CA GLU A 67 10.74 3.11 2.40
C GLU A 67 10.48 1.60 2.23
N ALA A 68 9.47 1.22 1.48
CA ALA A 68 9.21 -0.18 1.16
C ALA A 68 10.15 -0.69 0.07
N ASP A 69 10.67 -1.90 0.25
CA ASP A 69 11.39 -2.62 -0.82
C ASP A 69 10.39 -3.36 -1.72
N ILE A 70 9.33 -3.88 -1.13
CA ILE A 70 8.26 -4.61 -1.80
C ILE A 70 6.92 -4.05 -1.34
N LEU A 71 5.99 -3.85 -2.27
CA LEU A 71 4.66 -3.34 -1.98
C LEU A 71 3.59 -4.41 -2.26
N VAL A 72 2.65 -4.55 -1.34
CA VAL A 72 1.45 -5.37 -1.52
C VAL A 72 0.23 -4.44 -1.47
N PHE A 73 -0.39 -4.22 -2.61
CA PHE A 73 -1.54 -3.33 -2.77
C PHE A 73 -2.84 -4.11 -2.69
N ALA A 74 -3.60 -3.92 -1.62
CA ALA A 74 -4.96 -4.42 -1.55
C ALA A 74 -5.92 -3.38 -2.14
N VAL A 75 -6.38 -3.65 -3.36
CA VAL A 75 -7.24 -2.74 -4.12
C VAL A 75 -8.66 -3.29 -4.17
N PRO A 76 -9.62 -2.69 -3.45
CA PRO A 76 -11.02 -3.13 -3.53
C PRO A 76 -11.59 -2.98 -4.93
N GLU A 77 -12.32 -4.00 -5.41
CA GLU A 77 -13.17 -3.84 -6.58
C GLU A 77 -14.43 -3.05 -6.22
N ALA A 78 -14.66 -1.94 -6.87
CA ALA A 78 -15.84 -1.12 -6.74
C ALA A 78 -16.47 -0.91 -8.12
N THR A 79 -17.74 -1.33 -8.30
CA THR A 79 -18.45 -1.20 -9.58
C THR A 79 -17.67 -1.74 -10.79
N ALA A 80 -17.10 -2.96 -10.62
CA ALA A 80 -16.26 -3.64 -11.62
C ALA A 80 -14.98 -2.87 -12.00
N HIS A 81 -14.51 -1.96 -11.14
CA HIS A 81 -13.32 -1.15 -11.33
C HIS A 81 -12.51 -1.06 -10.02
N TYR A 82 -11.34 -0.44 -10.02
CA TYR A 82 -10.59 -0.17 -8.78
C TYR A 82 -11.33 0.87 -7.91
N SER A 83 -11.04 0.84 -6.61
CA SER A 83 -11.66 1.74 -5.63
C SER A 83 -11.29 3.21 -5.87
N VAL A 84 -12.15 4.10 -5.38
CA VAL A 84 -11.87 5.55 -5.35
C VAL A 84 -10.60 5.85 -4.54
N GLY A 85 -10.32 5.07 -3.48
CA GLY A 85 -9.10 5.22 -2.67
C GLY A 85 -7.84 5.01 -3.50
N PHE A 86 -7.81 3.97 -4.34
CA PHE A 86 -6.69 3.74 -5.25
C PHE A 86 -6.54 4.88 -6.25
N LYS A 87 -7.62 5.24 -6.96
CA LYS A 87 -7.56 6.32 -7.95
C LYS A 87 -7.12 7.64 -7.33
N ASN A 88 -7.69 8.01 -6.19
CA ASN A 88 -7.34 9.24 -5.49
C ASN A 88 -5.86 9.28 -5.09
N ALA A 89 -5.33 8.18 -4.57
CA ALA A 89 -3.91 8.08 -4.23
C ALA A 89 -3.01 8.26 -5.46
N MET A 90 -3.35 7.61 -6.58
CA MET A 90 -2.60 7.75 -7.84
C MET A 90 -2.65 9.19 -8.37
N ASP A 91 -3.80 9.85 -8.30
CA ASP A 91 -3.95 11.25 -8.71
C ASP A 91 -3.10 12.19 -7.85
N TRP A 92 -3.07 11.99 -6.53
CA TRP A 92 -2.20 12.75 -5.63
C TRP A 92 -0.72 12.51 -5.89
N ILE A 93 -0.31 11.28 -6.19
CA ILE A 93 1.07 10.98 -6.57
C ILE A 93 1.46 11.82 -7.79
N ILE A 94 0.65 11.77 -8.85
CA ILE A 94 0.91 12.53 -10.09
C ILE A 94 0.94 14.03 -9.81
N CYS A 95 -0.04 14.55 -9.06
CA CYS A 95 -0.08 15.97 -8.71
C CYS A 95 1.14 16.39 -7.90
N SER A 96 1.59 15.57 -6.94
CA SER A 96 2.72 15.89 -6.08
C SER A 96 4.07 15.85 -6.82
N THR A 97 4.24 14.97 -7.81
CA THR A 97 5.46 14.94 -8.63
C THR A 97 5.69 16.23 -9.43
N HIS A 98 4.62 16.97 -9.73
CA HIS A 98 4.74 18.28 -10.34
C HIS A 98 5.22 19.38 -9.37
N PHE A 99 5.11 19.14 -8.06
CA PHE A 99 5.47 20.10 -7.03
C PHE A 99 6.75 19.72 -6.27
N ASN A 100 7.26 18.51 -6.45
CA ASN A 100 8.41 18.01 -5.70
C ASN A 100 9.36 17.22 -6.61
N SER A 101 10.48 17.85 -6.97
CA SER A 101 11.53 17.25 -7.79
C SER A 101 12.26 16.08 -7.10
N ASP A 102 12.12 15.93 -5.77
CA ASP A 102 12.82 14.90 -5.00
C ASP A 102 12.24 13.48 -5.18
N LEU A 103 11.11 13.37 -5.87
CA LEU A 103 10.47 12.08 -6.15
C LEU A 103 11.12 11.28 -7.29
N GLY A 104 12.18 11.84 -7.87
CA GLY A 104 12.98 11.20 -8.93
C GLY A 104 12.31 11.24 -10.31
N GLN A 105 13.14 11.19 -11.35
CA GLN A 105 12.67 11.17 -12.75
C GLN A 105 11.96 9.87 -13.12
N ASP A 106 12.18 8.80 -12.35
CA ASP A 106 11.74 7.44 -12.67
C ASP A 106 10.34 7.08 -12.10
N GLY A 107 9.69 8.05 -11.45
CA GLY A 107 8.38 7.85 -10.84
C GLY A 107 8.43 7.30 -9.41
N PRO A 108 7.31 7.39 -8.66
CA PRO A 108 7.27 7.06 -7.23
C PRO A 108 7.43 5.58 -6.93
N PHE A 109 7.14 4.71 -7.89
CA PHE A 109 7.26 3.26 -7.76
C PHE A 109 8.55 2.71 -8.40
N SER A 110 9.51 3.57 -8.76
CA SER A 110 10.68 3.23 -9.57
C SER A 110 11.28 1.87 -9.21
N ASN A 111 11.17 0.93 -10.15
CA ASN A 111 11.66 -0.45 -10.07
C ASN A 111 11.19 -1.25 -8.85
N LYS A 112 10.12 -0.83 -8.16
CA LYS A 112 9.61 -1.56 -7.01
C LYS A 112 8.77 -2.76 -7.44
N PRO A 113 9.03 -3.95 -6.87
CA PRO A 113 8.14 -5.09 -7.00
C PRO A 113 6.80 -4.79 -6.32
N ILE A 114 5.71 -4.95 -7.03
CA ILE A 114 4.36 -4.69 -6.53
C ILE A 114 3.49 -5.92 -6.80
N TYR A 115 2.78 -6.36 -5.77
CA TYR A 115 1.74 -7.37 -5.86
C TYR A 115 0.39 -6.70 -5.64
N VAL A 116 -0.59 -7.05 -6.45
CA VAL A 116 -1.94 -6.51 -6.32
C VAL A 116 -2.88 -7.62 -5.86
N ILE A 117 -3.57 -7.39 -4.75
CA ILE A 117 -4.54 -8.33 -4.22
C ILE A 117 -5.90 -7.65 -4.04
N THR A 118 -6.96 -8.40 -4.23
CA THR A 118 -8.32 -7.98 -3.89
C THR A 118 -8.97 -8.99 -2.97
N PHE A 119 -9.47 -8.52 -1.85
CA PHE A 119 -10.33 -9.30 -0.96
C PHE A 119 -11.78 -8.91 -1.21
N THR A 120 -12.60 -9.86 -1.61
CA THR A 120 -14.00 -9.62 -1.93
C THR A 120 -14.95 -10.54 -1.16
N PRO A 121 -16.15 -10.07 -0.73
CA PRO A 121 -17.16 -10.92 -0.11
C PRO A 121 -17.80 -11.88 -1.10
N VAL A 122 -17.67 -11.64 -2.40
CA VAL A 122 -18.30 -12.44 -3.44
C VAL A 122 -17.59 -13.78 -3.58
N THR A 123 -18.35 -14.85 -3.76
CA THR A 123 -17.81 -16.21 -3.80
C THR A 123 -17.18 -16.61 -5.12
N LYS A 124 -17.55 -15.97 -6.23
CA LYS A 124 -17.04 -16.29 -7.58
C LYS A 124 -17.14 -15.08 -8.52
N ASN A 125 -16.25 -15.04 -9.51
CA ASN A 125 -16.29 -14.12 -10.64
C ASN A 125 -16.34 -12.62 -10.29
N ALA A 126 -15.68 -12.22 -9.21
CA ALA A 126 -15.54 -10.83 -8.81
C ALA A 126 -14.16 -10.57 -8.22
N GLY A 127 -13.80 -9.30 -8.07
CA GLY A 127 -12.56 -8.88 -7.45
C GLY A 127 -11.38 -8.73 -8.41
N HIS A 128 -11.45 -9.24 -9.62
CA HIS A 128 -10.34 -9.26 -10.58
C HIS A 128 -10.53 -8.30 -11.77
N ARG A 129 -11.71 -7.73 -11.96
CA ARG A 129 -12.05 -6.96 -13.18
C ARG A 129 -11.24 -5.69 -13.36
N HIS A 130 -10.67 -5.18 -12.28
CA HIS A 130 -9.86 -3.98 -12.31
C HIS A 130 -8.35 -4.23 -12.47
N PHE A 131 -7.88 -5.49 -12.46
CA PHE A 131 -6.45 -5.80 -12.39
C PHE A 131 -5.65 -5.22 -13.55
N ASP A 132 -6.13 -5.32 -14.78
CA ASP A 132 -5.44 -4.78 -15.95
C ASP A 132 -5.27 -3.26 -15.87
N MET A 133 -6.32 -2.56 -15.44
CA MET A 133 -6.29 -1.10 -15.29
C MET A 133 -5.41 -0.68 -14.10
N THR A 134 -5.43 -1.44 -13.02
CA THR A 134 -4.57 -1.20 -11.84
C THR A 134 -3.10 -1.40 -12.22
N ARG A 135 -2.78 -2.50 -12.89
CA ARG A 135 -1.44 -2.80 -13.41
C ARG A 135 -0.96 -1.65 -14.31
N HIS A 136 -1.76 -1.27 -15.29
CA HIS A 136 -1.40 -0.20 -16.22
C HIS A 136 -1.05 1.13 -15.51
N LEU A 137 -1.83 1.53 -14.50
CA LEU A 137 -1.54 2.75 -13.73
C LEU A 137 -0.25 2.64 -12.92
N ILE A 138 -0.01 1.50 -12.27
CA ILE A 138 1.20 1.26 -11.47
C ILE A 138 2.44 1.26 -12.38
N GLU A 139 2.40 0.54 -13.49
CA GLU A 139 3.51 0.44 -14.44
C GLU A 139 3.83 1.78 -15.10
N LYS A 140 2.80 2.58 -15.38
CA LYS A 140 2.98 3.96 -15.88
C LYS A 140 3.70 4.87 -14.88
N MET A 141 3.69 4.53 -13.60
CA MET A 141 4.39 5.24 -12.54
C MET A 141 5.73 4.58 -12.15
N GLY A 142 6.24 3.68 -12.98
CA GLY A 142 7.55 3.04 -12.82
C GLY A 142 7.56 1.78 -11.96
N GLY A 143 6.40 1.30 -11.47
CA GLY A 143 6.30 0.05 -10.72
C GLY A 143 6.37 -1.18 -11.60
N ILE A 144 6.70 -2.31 -10.99
CA ILE A 144 6.72 -3.62 -11.65
C ILE A 144 5.67 -4.50 -10.97
N VAL A 145 4.54 -4.75 -11.65
CA VAL A 145 3.51 -5.63 -11.10
C VAL A 145 3.87 -7.08 -11.41
N TYR A 146 4.34 -7.78 -10.38
CA TYR A 146 4.74 -9.18 -10.49
C TYR A 146 3.54 -10.10 -10.64
N ASP A 147 2.54 -9.94 -9.77
CA ASP A 147 1.34 -10.79 -9.84
C ASP A 147 0.09 -10.09 -9.27
N THR A 148 -1.06 -10.72 -9.52
CA THR A 148 -2.37 -10.24 -9.07
C THR A 148 -3.18 -11.40 -8.48
N PHE A 149 -3.71 -11.21 -7.26
CA PHE A 149 -4.45 -12.22 -6.52
C PHE A 149 -5.87 -11.78 -6.20
N CYS A 150 -6.83 -12.67 -6.35
CA CYS A 150 -8.20 -12.42 -5.95
C CYS A 150 -8.64 -13.41 -4.87
N MET A 151 -8.83 -12.91 -3.65
CA MET A 151 -9.37 -13.67 -2.53
C MET A 151 -10.89 -13.50 -2.47
N ASN A 152 -11.60 -14.52 -2.97
CA ASN A 152 -13.05 -14.57 -2.89
C ASN A 152 -13.50 -15.02 -1.49
N ASN A 153 -14.79 -14.76 -1.16
CA ASN A 153 -15.40 -15.19 0.10
C ASN A 153 -14.65 -14.67 1.35
N GLY A 154 -14.08 -13.49 1.25
CA GLY A 154 -13.12 -12.95 2.22
C GLY A 154 -13.62 -12.86 3.66
N TRP A 155 -14.94 -12.69 3.91
CA TRP A 155 -15.45 -12.69 5.29
C TRP A 155 -15.31 -14.04 5.98
N LYS A 156 -15.37 -15.13 5.22
CA LYS A 156 -15.19 -16.48 5.73
C LYS A 156 -13.72 -16.88 5.77
N GLU A 157 -12.97 -16.52 4.75
CA GLU A 157 -11.60 -16.95 4.57
C GLU A 157 -10.61 -16.09 5.38
N CYS A 158 -10.80 -14.76 5.39
CA CYS A 158 -9.92 -13.83 6.08
C CYS A 158 -10.25 -13.73 7.58
N VAL A 159 -10.18 -14.82 8.29
CA VAL A 159 -10.40 -14.90 9.74
C VAL A 159 -9.17 -15.41 10.48
N PRO A 160 -8.92 -14.97 11.72
CA PRO A 160 -7.83 -15.49 12.52
C PRO A 160 -7.91 -17.02 12.64
N GLY A 161 -6.81 -17.69 12.39
CA GLY A 161 -6.73 -19.15 12.43
C GLY A 161 -6.94 -19.85 11.09
N ASN A 162 -7.49 -19.18 10.07
CA ASN A 162 -7.55 -19.69 8.70
C ASN A 162 -6.44 -19.08 7.85
N TYR A 163 -5.28 -19.71 7.82
CA TYR A 163 -4.08 -19.22 7.14
C TYR A 163 -3.72 -20.01 5.87
N GLU A 164 -4.55 -20.95 5.44
CA GLU A 164 -4.22 -21.79 4.27
C GLU A 164 -3.99 -20.96 3.02
N TRP A 165 -4.90 -20.03 2.72
CA TRP A 165 -4.77 -19.12 1.60
C TRP A 165 -3.59 -18.13 1.73
N VAL A 166 -3.24 -17.76 2.98
CA VAL A 166 -2.09 -16.87 3.24
C VAL A 166 -0.80 -17.54 2.82
N LYS A 167 -0.68 -18.84 3.07
CA LYS A 167 0.52 -19.60 2.69
C LYS A 167 0.75 -19.55 1.19
N ASP A 168 -0.29 -19.79 0.39
CA ASP A 168 -0.16 -19.83 -1.07
C ASP A 168 0.26 -18.47 -1.63
N VAL A 169 -0.46 -17.40 -1.25
CA VAL A 169 -0.15 -16.04 -1.70
C VAL A 169 1.19 -15.55 -1.17
N CYS A 170 1.48 -15.80 0.11
CA CYS A 170 2.73 -15.35 0.72
C CYS A 170 3.94 -16.12 0.22
N ILE A 171 3.81 -17.43 -0.08
CA ILE A 171 4.92 -18.20 -0.67
C ILE A 171 5.39 -17.51 -1.95
N GLU A 172 4.48 -17.16 -2.86
CA GLU A 172 4.87 -16.48 -4.09
C GLU A 172 5.55 -15.13 -3.83
N ILE A 173 5.00 -14.33 -2.91
CA ILE A 173 5.58 -13.02 -2.58
C ILE A 173 6.94 -13.16 -1.92
N PHE A 174 7.06 -14.08 -0.97
CA PHE A 174 8.25 -14.19 -0.14
C PHE A 174 9.36 -15.03 -0.79
N ASP A 175 9.03 -16.13 -1.44
CA ASP A 175 10.01 -16.97 -2.14
C ASP A 175 10.60 -16.25 -3.34
N HIS A 176 9.78 -15.56 -4.11
CA HIS A 176 10.23 -14.78 -5.26
C HIS A 176 11.27 -13.72 -4.87
N ASN A 177 11.17 -13.17 -3.67
CA ASN A 177 12.06 -12.12 -3.18
C ASN A 177 13.11 -12.63 -2.18
N ASN A 178 13.30 -13.95 -2.05
CA ASN A 178 14.19 -14.58 -1.05
C ASN A 178 13.94 -14.10 0.39
N TYR A 179 12.69 -13.77 0.70
CA TYR A 179 12.31 -13.15 1.95
C TYR A 179 12.38 -14.12 3.14
N TRP A 180 12.08 -15.40 2.91
CA TRP A 180 12.08 -16.45 3.94
C TRP A 180 13.47 -16.98 4.30
N LEU A 181 14.46 -16.76 3.45
CA LEU A 181 15.80 -17.33 3.63
C LEU A 181 16.60 -16.72 4.77
N ASN A 182 16.11 -15.67 5.41
CA ASN A 182 16.81 -14.97 6.47
C ASN A 182 15.93 -14.74 7.68
N GLU A 183 15.97 -15.69 8.63
CA GLU A 183 15.52 -15.65 10.03
C GLU A 183 14.06 -15.23 10.34
N PRO A 184 13.42 -15.88 11.36
CA PRO A 184 12.11 -15.43 11.84
C PRO A 184 12.23 -14.01 12.38
N LYS A 185 11.47 -13.10 11.78
CA LYS A 185 11.52 -11.68 12.09
C LYS A 185 10.76 -11.39 13.38
N GLU A 186 11.41 -10.75 14.33
CA GLU A 186 10.69 -10.06 15.41
C GLU A 186 9.67 -9.12 14.76
N ARG A 187 8.40 -9.28 15.10
CA ARG A 187 7.36 -8.33 14.72
C ARG A 187 7.79 -6.95 15.20
N LYS A 188 7.99 -6.04 14.28
CA LYS A 188 8.19 -4.64 14.66
C LYS A 188 6.94 -4.14 15.40
N PRO A 189 7.12 -3.19 16.34
CA PRO A 189 6.05 -2.75 17.22
C PRO A 189 4.79 -2.33 16.46
N ASP A 190 3.68 -2.62 17.12
CA ASP A 190 2.30 -2.43 16.64
C ASP A 190 2.12 -1.07 15.94
N MET A 191 1.45 -1.08 14.81
CA MET A 191 1.19 0.09 13.97
C MET A 191 0.54 1.28 14.71
N LYS A 192 -0.04 1.04 15.90
CA LYS A 192 -0.60 2.08 16.76
C LYS A 192 0.38 3.18 17.17
N ASP A 193 1.69 2.87 17.19
CA ASP A 193 2.71 3.84 17.57
C ASP A 193 3.20 4.70 16.39
N ARG A 194 2.91 4.32 15.14
CA ARG A 194 3.36 5.06 13.96
C ARG A 194 2.55 6.31 13.63
N PRO A 195 1.22 6.31 13.73
CA PRO A 195 0.47 7.55 13.50
C PRO A 195 0.94 8.70 14.38
N GLN A 196 1.35 8.41 15.61
CA GLN A 196 1.80 9.42 16.57
C GLN A 196 3.18 9.99 16.21
N LYS A 197 4.11 9.13 15.80
CA LYS A 197 5.43 9.51 15.30
C LYS A 197 5.35 10.33 14.00
N TRP A 198 4.36 10.04 13.18
CA TRP A 198 4.06 10.78 11.95
C TRP A 198 3.37 12.12 12.22
N VAL A 199 2.52 12.19 13.23
CA VAL A 199 1.93 13.44 13.72
C VAL A 199 3.02 14.38 14.25
N GLU A 200 4.05 13.87 14.91
CA GLU A 200 5.18 14.67 15.39
C GLU A 200 6.06 15.15 14.24
N GLN A 201 6.43 14.28 13.29
CA GLN A 201 7.15 14.68 12.09
C GLN A 201 6.33 15.66 11.21
N TYR A 202 5.01 15.49 11.20
CA TYR A 202 4.11 16.42 10.54
C TYR A 202 4.13 17.80 11.20
N LYS A 203 4.14 17.89 12.53
CA LYS A 203 4.24 19.17 13.26
C LYS A 203 5.56 19.88 12.98
N GLU A 204 6.66 19.14 12.91
CA GLU A 204 7.96 19.68 12.55
C GLU A 204 7.99 20.22 11.10
N TRP A 205 7.33 19.52 10.20
CA TRP A 205 7.24 19.90 8.79
C TRP A 205 6.31 21.11 8.58
N ASP A 206 5.14 21.09 9.23
CA ASP A 206 4.18 22.21 9.21
C ASP A 206 4.80 23.50 9.79
N ALA A 207 5.58 23.38 10.87
CA ALA A 207 6.33 24.50 11.45
C ALA A 207 7.41 25.04 10.50
N LYS A 208 8.05 24.18 9.71
CA LYS A 208 9.08 24.55 8.75
C LYS A 208 8.54 25.19 7.47
N TRP A 209 7.27 24.88 7.12
CA TRP A 209 6.62 25.37 5.90
C TRP A 209 5.83 26.66 6.14
N ASN A 210 5.43 26.93 7.37
CA ASN A 210 4.66 28.12 7.77
C ASN A 210 5.55 29.18 8.45
N SER A 211 6.87 28.99 8.47
CA SER A 211 7.89 29.99 8.85
C SER A 211 8.48 30.65 7.60
#